data_3da8b72c8fca2f5cc93ccebc43207339
#
_entry.id   3da8b72c8fca2f5cc93ccebc43207339
#
_cell.length_a   1.000
_cell.length_b   1.000
_cell.length_c   1.000
_cell.angle_alpha   90.00
_cell.angle_beta   90.00
_cell.angle_gamma   90.00
#
_symmetry.space_group_name_H-M   'P 1'
#
loop_
_entity.id
_entity.type
_entity.pdbx_description
1 polymer ?
#
loop_
_entity_poly.entity_id
_entity_poly.type
_entity_poly.pdbx_seq_one_letter_code
_entity_poly.pdbx_strand_id
1 'polypeptide(L)'
;MLKSRRELILHAISTGAFALTGLPAHANDNAQTGRLVLVFLRGAYDGLSMLVPHGDPHYATLRPTIGIAKPDGTSKTALRLDDLFGLHPACEALLPLWQQGVLAAVPCAGSPDGTRSHFDAQYHWETGKPGSSSPSPGWFNVLAGMIGQGAGIHAIGVGESSPRILSGPQSVRLVGNGMSATRAGTLAETKTREAIMQLYAGDEKLANAMLEGANNRMSTAAMLRPTGGAMSAEQQAANNGAGSPQGLALDAKHLGMLMRQNRQLKIGFLSSGGWDTHINQGNVTGLLANNFTNLSNTLMQLREAFNEPNDVVMVASEFGRTCAENGTRGTDHGHGNVMWLMGNSVQGGRWHGQWSGLAKNQLNEGRDLPVHHDFRVILSMAIQQSLGLSKKQARQVFPGFNSDLELDGLFKA
;
A
#
# COMPACT_ATOMS: atom_id res chain seq x y z
N MET A 1 -25.21 40.42 -3.48
CA MET A 1 -24.93 39.81 -2.15
C MET A 1 -24.00 38.66 -2.38
N LEU A 2 -22.78 38.78 -1.93
CA LEU A 2 -21.78 37.68 -2.03
C LEU A 2 -22.12 36.62 -0.97
N LYS A 3 -22.45 35.42 -1.40
CA LYS A 3 -22.68 34.29 -0.52
C LYS A 3 -21.36 33.95 0.23
N SER A 4 -21.42 33.68 1.51
CA SER A 4 -20.27 33.36 2.33
C SER A 4 -19.65 32.02 1.91
N ARG A 5 -18.34 31.85 2.13
CA ARG A 5 -17.63 30.56 1.87
C ARG A 5 -18.28 29.37 2.58
N ARG A 6 -19.01 29.62 3.67
CA ARG A 6 -19.75 28.64 4.45
C ARG A 6 -20.97 28.09 3.69
N GLU A 7 -21.68 28.93 2.94
CA GLU A 7 -22.84 28.50 2.12
C GLU A 7 -22.44 27.72 0.88
N LEU A 8 -21.26 27.99 0.32
CA LEU A 8 -20.69 27.23 -0.80
C LEU A 8 -20.33 25.79 -0.39
N ILE A 9 -19.80 25.61 0.82
CA ILE A 9 -19.46 24.26 1.36
C ILE A 9 -20.74 23.46 1.64
N LEU A 10 -21.79 24.09 2.17
CA LEU A 10 -23.05 23.41 2.44
C LEU A 10 -23.80 23.00 1.16
N HIS A 11 -23.68 23.75 0.07
CA HIS A 11 -24.29 23.39 -1.22
C HIS A 11 -23.52 22.25 -1.93
N ALA A 12 -22.22 22.12 -1.71
CA ALA A 12 -21.43 20.99 -2.26
C ALA A 12 -21.74 19.64 -1.60
N ILE A 13 -22.27 19.67 -0.36
CA ILE A 13 -22.65 18.46 0.39
C ILE A 13 -24.05 17.96 0.01
N SER A 14 -24.95 18.83 -0.46
CA SER A 14 -26.35 18.50 -0.69
C SER A 14 -26.70 17.88 -2.06
N THR A 15 -25.76 17.84 -3.01
CA THR A 15 -26.01 17.32 -4.37
C THR A 15 -25.34 15.97 -4.69
N GLY A 16 -24.71 15.34 -3.71
CA GLY A 16 -23.99 14.07 -3.87
C GLY A 16 -24.69 12.84 -3.26
N ALA A 17 -26.00 12.85 -3.08
CA ALA A 17 -26.75 11.66 -2.66
C ALA A 17 -26.85 10.67 -3.84
N PHE A 18 -25.80 9.84 -4.06
CA PHE A 18 -25.97 8.60 -4.79
C PHE A 18 -26.80 7.65 -3.93
N ALA A 19 -28.03 7.38 -4.38
CA ALA A 19 -28.84 6.30 -3.83
C ALA A 19 -28.14 4.96 -4.09
N LEU A 20 -27.40 4.47 -3.12
CA LEU A 20 -27.00 3.06 -3.04
C LEU A 20 -28.28 2.27 -2.76
N THR A 21 -28.94 1.77 -3.82
CA THR A 21 -29.96 0.76 -3.67
C THR A 21 -29.29 -0.47 -3.05
N GLY A 22 -29.63 -0.72 -1.79
CA GLY A 22 -29.09 -1.82 -1.01
C GLY A 22 -29.44 -3.17 -1.65
N LEU A 23 -28.44 -3.84 -2.19
CA LEU A 23 -28.48 -5.27 -2.39
C LEU A 23 -28.09 -5.91 -1.05
N PRO A 24 -28.84 -6.89 -0.53
CA PRO A 24 -28.45 -7.59 0.68
C PRO A 24 -27.15 -8.33 0.39
N ALA A 25 -26.07 -7.90 1.02
CA ALA A 25 -24.82 -8.68 1.06
C ALA A 25 -25.07 -9.86 1.99
N HIS A 26 -25.45 -11.01 1.45
CA HIS A 26 -25.28 -12.26 2.17
C HIS A 26 -23.76 -12.57 2.18
N ALA A 27 -23.07 -12.04 3.18
CA ALA A 27 -21.80 -12.62 3.58
C ALA A 27 -22.10 -14.07 4.03
N ASN A 28 -21.34 -15.00 3.49
CA ASN A 28 -21.44 -16.39 3.91
C ASN A 28 -20.86 -16.46 5.33
N ASP A 29 -21.72 -16.48 6.36
CA ASP A 29 -21.36 -16.40 7.79
C ASP A 29 -20.45 -17.55 8.27
N ASN A 30 -20.17 -18.54 7.41
CA ASN A 30 -19.35 -19.70 7.72
C ASN A 30 -17.90 -19.61 7.19
N ALA A 31 -17.53 -18.62 6.40
CA ALA A 31 -16.15 -18.41 5.99
C ALA A 31 -15.47 -17.45 6.98
N GLN A 32 -14.50 -17.94 7.74
CA GLN A 32 -13.70 -17.10 8.64
C GLN A 32 -12.97 -16.03 7.81
N THR A 33 -13.52 -14.80 7.75
CA THR A 33 -12.92 -13.70 7.02
C THR A 33 -11.59 -13.29 7.64
N GLY A 34 -10.57 -13.13 6.79
CA GLY A 34 -9.26 -12.64 7.18
C GLY A 34 -9.18 -11.12 7.27
N ARG A 35 -7.99 -10.62 7.09
CA ARG A 35 -7.64 -9.19 7.08
C ARG A 35 -6.82 -8.90 5.82
N LEU A 36 -7.04 -7.74 5.24
CA LEU A 36 -6.29 -7.23 4.09
C LEU A 36 -5.39 -6.08 4.53
N VAL A 37 -4.10 -6.19 4.30
CA VAL A 37 -3.12 -5.14 4.59
C VAL A 37 -2.41 -4.73 3.31
N LEU A 38 -2.31 -3.43 3.07
CA LEU A 38 -1.52 -2.87 1.98
C LEU A 38 -0.36 -2.06 2.55
N VAL A 39 0.85 -2.37 2.10
CA VAL A 39 2.07 -1.57 2.28
C VAL A 39 2.33 -0.84 0.97
N PHE A 40 2.20 0.48 0.97
CA PHE A 40 2.35 1.31 -0.23
C PHE A 40 3.68 2.05 -0.19
N LEU A 41 4.54 1.78 -1.16
CA LEU A 41 5.90 2.31 -1.25
C LEU A 41 5.90 3.57 -2.14
N ARG A 42 5.77 4.75 -1.52
CA ARG A 42 5.68 6.04 -2.22
C ARG A 42 7.02 6.48 -2.78
N GLY A 43 7.04 6.79 -4.06
CA GLY A 43 8.23 7.17 -4.81
C GLY A 43 8.66 6.11 -5.83
N ALA A 44 7.77 5.19 -6.19
CA ALA A 44 8.01 4.20 -7.24
C ALA A 44 9.26 3.34 -6.97
N TYR A 45 9.18 2.45 -6.00
CA TYR A 45 10.32 1.59 -5.68
C TYR A 45 10.82 0.79 -6.91
N ASP A 46 12.12 0.55 -6.97
CA ASP A 46 12.74 -0.22 -8.06
C ASP A 46 12.49 -1.74 -7.89
N GLY A 47 11.41 -2.21 -8.53
CA GLY A 47 11.00 -3.61 -8.47
C GLY A 47 12.02 -4.59 -9.06
N LEU A 48 12.77 -4.17 -10.10
CA LEU A 48 13.83 -4.99 -10.71
C LEU A 48 15.08 -5.13 -9.84
N SER A 49 15.24 -4.27 -8.84
CA SER A 49 16.28 -4.46 -7.82
C SER A 49 15.82 -5.38 -6.70
N MET A 50 14.51 -5.48 -6.40
CA MET A 50 13.99 -6.40 -5.39
C MET A 50 13.78 -7.82 -5.94
N LEU A 51 13.08 -7.94 -7.09
CA LEU A 51 12.93 -9.17 -7.87
C LEU A 51 13.92 -9.12 -9.03
N VAL A 52 15.09 -9.65 -8.83
CA VAL A 52 16.25 -9.52 -9.74
C VAL A 52 16.13 -10.50 -10.89
N PRO A 53 15.93 -10.06 -12.13
CA PRO A 53 15.81 -10.96 -13.28
C PRO A 53 17.20 -11.39 -13.78
N HIS A 54 17.98 -12.04 -12.92
CA HIS A 54 19.37 -12.41 -13.19
C HIS A 54 19.53 -13.38 -14.39
N GLY A 55 18.49 -14.11 -14.74
CA GLY A 55 18.46 -15.01 -15.89
C GLY A 55 18.20 -14.28 -17.21
N ASP A 56 17.71 -13.03 -17.19
CA ASP A 56 17.51 -12.25 -18.41
C ASP A 56 18.85 -11.76 -18.98
N PRO A 57 19.13 -12.03 -20.29
CA PRO A 57 20.42 -11.69 -20.91
C PRO A 57 20.69 -10.19 -21.00
N HIS A 58 19.68 -9.34 -20.92
CA HIS A 58 19.81 -7.89 -21.01
C HIS A 58 20.01 -7.19 -19.66
N TYR A 59 19.72 -7.87 -18.54
CA TYR A 59 19.73 -7.25 -17.22
C TYR A 59 21.06 -6.59 -16.85
N ALA A 60 22.16 -7.34 -16.99
CA ALA A 60 23.50 -6.83 -16.63
C ALA A 60 23.95 -5.67 -17.54
N THR A 61 23.54 -5.68 -18.81
CA THR A 61 23.85 -4.59 -19.76
C THR A 61 23.05 -3.33 -19.46
N LEU A 62 21.80 -3.47 -19.04
CA LEU A 62 20.95 -2.34 -18.66
C LEU A 62 21.35 -1.73 -17.33
N ARG A 63 21.97 -2.48 -16.43
CA ARG A 63 22.33 -2.07 -15.07
C ARG A 63 23.78 -2.40 -14.71
N PRO A 64 24.77 -1.80 -15.42
CA PRO A 64 26.17 -2.14 -15.23
C PRO A 64 26.72 -1.78 -13.85
N THR A 65 26.15 -0.78 -13.14
CA THR A 65 26.63 -0.34 -11.82
C THR A 65 25.66 -0.64 -10.67
N ILE A 66 24.35 -0.61 -10.92
CA ILE A 66 23.32 -0.87 -9.89
C ILE A 66 22.78 -2.29 -9.94
N GLY A 67 23.11 -3.07 -10.97
CA GLY A 67 22.69 -4.45 -11.12
C GLY A 67 23.21 -5.37 -10.02
N ILE A 68 22.40 -6.36 -9.66
CA ILE A 68 22.75 -7.40 -8.71
C ILE A 68 23.26 -8.61 -9.49
N ALA A 69 24.43 -9.13 -9.15
CA ALA A 69 25.05 -10.26 -9.83
C ALA A 69 24.22 -11.55 -9.71
N LYS A 70 24.40 -12.48 -10.65
CA LYS A 70 23.77 -13.81 -10.63
C LYS A 70 24.13 -14.56 -9.35
N PRO A 71 23.22 -15.41 -8.85
CA PRO A 71 23.47 -16.21 -7.65
C PRO A 71 24.75 -17.04 -7.74
N ASP A 72 25.65 -16.85 -6.79
CA ASP A 72 26.87 -17.66 -6.62
C ASP A 72 27.01 -18.20 -5.19
N GLY A 73 26.00 -17.96 -4.35
CA GLY A 73 25.98 -18.36 -2.93
C GLY A 73 26.61 -17.37 -1.97
N THR A 74 27.15 -16.25 -2.46
CA THR A 74 27.68 -15.17 -1.59
C THR A 74 26.61 -14.14 -1.25
N SER A 75 26.83 -13.37 -0.18
CA SER A 75 25.94 -12.26 0.23
C SER A 75 26.00 -11.05 -0.72
N LYS A 76 26.82 -11.10 -1.77
CA LYS A 76 26.98 -10.02 -2.76
C LYS A 76 26.20 -10.28 -4.04
N THR A 77 25.44 -11.34 -4.12
CA THR A 77 24.70 -11.78 -5.31
C THR A 77 23.24 -11.99 -4.99
N ALA A 78 22.39 -12.09 -6.01
CA ALA A 78 20.98 -12.37 -5.82
C ALA A 78 20.77 -13.71 -5.09
N LEU A 79 19.79 -13.77 -4.22
CA LEU A 79 19.34 -15.02 -3.60
C LEU A 79 18.45 -15.76 -4.61
N ARG A 80 18.86 -16.96 -5.03
CA ARG A 80 18.15 -17.70 -6.08
C ARG A 80 16.72 -18.03 -5.67
N LEU A 81 15.77 -17.64 -6.49
CA LEU A 81 14.38 -18.06 -6.42
C LEU A 81 14.09 -19.14 -7.47
N ASP A 82 14.50 -18.91 -8.72
CA ASP A 82 14.49 -19.87 -9.84
C ASP A 82 15.62 -19.56 -10.84
N ASP A 83 15.51 -20.04 -12.09
CA ASP A 83 16.54 -19.80 -13.12
C ASP A 83 16.45 -18.41 -13.74
N LEU A 84 15.32 -17.71 -13.61
CA LEU A 84 15.10 -16.38 -14.13
C LEU A 84 15.27 -15.31 -13.05
N PHE A 85 14.64 -15.51 -11.90
CA PHE A 85 14.57 -14.50 -10.83
C PHE A 85 15.37 -14.90 -9.59
N GLY A 86 15.89 -13.87 -8.93
CA GLY A 86 16.43 -13.92 -7.59
C GLY A 86 15.86 -12.81 -6.73
N LEU A 87 16.00 -12.95 -5.42
CA LEU A 87 15.65 -11.91 -4.46
C LEU A 87 16.88 -11.07 -4.15
N HIS A 88 16.71 -9.76 -3.95
CA HIS A 88 17.79 -8.89 -3.50
C HIS A 88 18.42 -9.41 -2.18
N PRO A 89 19.76 -9.44 -2.01
CA PRO A 89 20.37 -10.01 -0.80
C PRO A 89 19.93 -9.29 0.50
N ALA A 90 19.66 -7.99 0.47
CA ALA A 90 19.10 -7.28 1.62
C ALA A 90 17.69 -7.75 2.03
N CYS A 91 17.04 -8.57 1.22
CA CYS A 91 15.75 -9.21 1.50
C CYS A 91 15.91 -10.66 2.01
N GLU A 92 17.08 -11.09 2.46
CA GLU A 92 17.35 -12.46 2.92
C GLU A 92 16.32 -12.96 3.95
N ALA A 93 15.85 -12.09 4.84
CA ALA A 93 14.82 -12.42 5.82
C ALA A 93 13.49 -12.92 5.19
N LEU A 94 13.21 -12.59 3.93
CA LEU A 94 12.01 -13.03 3.22
C LEU A 94 12.18 -14.38 2.51
N LEU A 95 13.39 -14.88 2.34
CA LEU A 95 13.65 -16.14 1.63
C LEU A 95 12.94 -17.34 2.27
N PRO A 96 12.88 -17.48 3.61
CA PRO A 96 12.08 -18.54 4.24
C PRO A 96 10.58 -18.46 3.92
N LEU A 97 10.01 -17.27 3.76
CA LEU A 97 8.59 -17.10 3.40
C LEU A 97 8.32 -17.54 1.96
N TRP A 98 9.26 -17.28 1.06
CA TRP A 98 9.22 -17.80 -0.30
C TRP A 98 9.28 -19.33 -0.29
N GLN A 99 10.24 -19.92 0.40
CA GLN A 99 10.42 -21.38 0.50
C GLN A 99 9.23 -22.08 1.13
N GLN A 100 8.55 -21.45 2.09
CA GLN A 100 7.32 -21.94 2.71
C GLN A 100 6.09 -21.83 1.80
N GLY A 101 6.20 -21.20 0.63
CA GLY A 101 5.09 -21.01 -0.28
C GLY A 101 4.02 -20.04 0.24
N VAL A 102 4.42 -19.00 0.98
CA VAL A 102 3.52 -17.97 1.54
C VAL A 102 3.84 -16.56 1.04
N LEU A 103 4.89 -16.39 0.22
CA LEU A 103 5.26 -15.13 -0.44
C LEU A 103 5.28 -15.36 -1.95
N ALA A 104 4.62 -14.49 -2.69
CA ALA A 104 4.58 -14.49 -4.16
C ALA A 104 4.92 -13.11 -4.73
N ALA A 105 5.40 -13.08 -5.96
CA ALA A 105 5.63 -11.87 -6.73
C ALA A 105 4.80 -11.86 -8.03
N VAL A 106 4.37 -10.68 -8.46
CA VAL A 106 3.71 -10.46 -9.74
C VAL A 106 4.49 -9.38 -10.49
N PRO A 107 5.42 -9.74 -11.38
CA PRO A 107 6.13 -8.78 -12.23
C PRO A 107 5.19 -8.20 -13.30
N CYS A 108 5.58 -7.10 -13.92
CA CYS A 108 4.82 -6.39 -14.93
C CYS A 108 3.38 -6.05 -14.47
N ALA A 109 3.22 -5.73 -13.18
CA ALA A 109 1.97 -5.31 -12.56
C ALA A 109 1.97 -3.80 -12.31
N GLY A 110 0.81 -3.16 -12.35
CA GLY A 110 0.71 -1.73 -12.07
C GLY A 110 -0.59 -1.09 -12.58
N SER A 111 -0.58 0.23 -12.63
CA SER A 111 -1.67 1.00 -13.23
C SER A 111 -1.59 0.96 -14.75
N PRO A 112 -2.71 0.76 -15.47
CA PRO A 112 -2.73 0.92 -16.93
C PRO A 112 -2.54 2.38 -17.38
N ASP A 113 -2.61 3.34 -16.46
CA ASP A 113 -2.33 4.74 -16.73
C ASP A 113 -0.83 4.99 -16.81
N GLY A 114 -0.38 5.61 -17.90
CA GLY A 114 1.02 5.87 -18.20
C GLY A 114 1.60 7.14 -17.56
N THR A 115 0.89 7.81 -16.65
CA THR A 115 1.45 8.98 -15.96
C THR A 115 2.69 8.62 -15.16
N ARG A 116 3.70 9.48 -15.21
CA ARG A 116 4.94 9.38 -14.44
C ARG A 116 5.05 10.48 -13.39
N SER A 117 3.92 11.17 -13.11
CA SER A 117 3.76 12.10 -12.00
C SER A 117 3.39 11.33 -10.75
N HIS A 118 4.18 11.39 -9.69
CA HIS A 118 3.87 10.74 -8.41
C HIS A 118 2.49 11.16 -7.88
N PHE A 119 2.16 12.46 -7.95
CA PHE A 119 0.89 12.97 -7.44
C PHE A 119 -0.31 12.37 -8.17
N ASP A 120 -0.27 12.38 -9.50
CA ASP A 120 -1.37 11.86 -10.32
C ASP A 120 -1.47 10.35 -10.18
N ALA A 121 -0.35 9.64 -10.27
CA ALA A 121 -0.33 8.18 -10.17
C ALA A 121 -0.79 7.69 -8.79
N GLN A 122 -0.35 8.32 -7.70
CA GLN A 122 -0.81 8.00 -6.34
C GLN A 122 -2.31 8.27 -6.20
N TYR A 123 -2.79 9.42 -6.70
CA TYR A 123 -4.22 9.73 -6.68
C TYR A 123 -5.04 8.70 -7.45
N HIS A 124 -4.63 8.36 -8.67
CA HIS A 124 -5.30 7.38 -9.52
C HIS A 124 -5.32 5.99 -8.87
N TRP A 125 -4.18 5.61 -8.28
CA TRP A 125 -4.04 4.33 -7.59
C TRP A 125 -4.91 4.24 -6.33
N GLU A 126 -4.86 5.27 -5.49
CA GLU A 126 -5.59 5.32 -4.22
C GLU A 126 -7.10 5.52 -4.40
N THR A 127 -7.56 6.06 -5.52
CA THR A 127 -8.99 6.12 -5.87
C THR A 127 -9.46 4.94 -6.71
N GLY A 128 -8.54 4.10 -7.20
CA GLY A 128 -8.84 2.99 -8.09
C GLY A 128 -9.32 3.41 -9.47
N LYS A 129 -9.01 4.66 -9.88
CA LYS A 129 -9.43 5.28 -11.15
C LYS A 129 -8.23 5.72 -12.00
N PRO A 130 -7.54 4.80 -12.69
CA PRO A 130 -6.47 5.17 -13.60
C PRO A 130 -6.90 6.24 -14.61
N GLY A 131 -6.04 7.26 -14.81
CA GLY A 131 -6.25 8.33 -15.78
C GLY A 131 -7.36 9.33 -15.42
N SER A 132 -7.87 9.34 -14.18
CA SER A 132 -8.97 10.22 -13.78
C SER A 132 -8.64 11.06 -12.55
N SER A 133 -8.68 12.38 -12.71
CA SER A 133 -8.55 13.35 -11.61
C SER A 133 -9.91 13.75 -10.98
N SER A 134 -11.01 13.10 -11.37
CA SER A 134 -12.34 13.38 -10.79
C SER A 134 -12.37 13.10 -9.30
N PRO A 135 -12.90 14.01 -8.45
CA PRO A 135 -13.00 13.80 -7.02
C PRO A 135 -13.68 12.46 -6.69
N SER A 136 -13.02 11.62 -5.92
CA SER A 136 -13.50 10.28 -5.58
C SER A 136 -13.02 9.88 -4.19
N PRO A 137 -13.79 9.09 -3.44
CA PRO A 137 -13.31 8.47 -2.22
C PRO A 137 -12.17 7.49 -2.55
N GLY A 138 -11.32 7.25 -1.55
CA GLY A 138 -10.32 6.20 -1.63
C GLY A 138 -10.97 4.81 -1.61
N TRP A 139 -10.40 3.87 -2.36
CA TRP A 139 -11.03 2.56 -2.51
C TRP A 139 -11.04 1.73 -1.21
N PHE A 140 -10.12 1.95 -0.26
CA PHE A 140 -10.20 1.34 1.08
C PHE A 140 -11.38 1.89 1.90
N ASN A 141 -11.70 3.18 1.74
CA ASN A 141 -12.89 3.75 2.38
C ASN A 141 -14.19 3.17 1.79
N VAL A 142 -14.24 3.00 0.46
CA VAL A 142 -15.36 2.32 -0.21
C VAL A 142 -15.49 0.89 0.30
N LEU A 143 -14.38 0.13 0.35
CA LEU A 143 -14.34 -1.24 0.83
C LEU A 143 -14.78 -1.36 2.30
N ALA A 144 -14.36 -0.42 3.16
CA ALA A 144 -14.80 -0.38 4.56
C ALA A 144 -16.32 -0.25 4.69
N GLY A 145 -16.94 0.55 3.83
CA GLY A 145 -18.40 0.67 3.78
C GLY A 145 -19.11 -0.62 3.34
N MET A 146 -18.49 -1.36 2.42
CA MET A 146 -19.07 -2.61 1.92
C MET A 146 -19.03 -3.74 2.95
N ILE A 147 -17.94 -3.88 3.70
CA ILE A 147 -17.80 -4.95 4.71
C ILE A 147 -18.50 -4.60 6.02
N GLY A 148 -18.60 -3.32 6.37
CA GLY A 148 -19.19 -2.86 7.64
C GLY A 148 -20.70 -2.65 7.61
N GLN A 149 -21.35 -2.80 6.48
CA GLN A 149 -22.77 -2.47 6.30
C GLN A 149 -23.14 -1.09 6.90
N GLY A 150 -22.18 -0.15 6.90
CA GLY A 150 -22.34 1.20 7.41
C GLY A 150 -22.17 1.38 8.93
N ALA A 151 -21.86 0.33 9.69
CA ALA A 151 -21.67 0.40 11.13
C ALA A 151 -20.22 0.05 11.54
N GLY A 152 -19.64 0.83 12.48
CA GLY A 152 -18.30 0.56 13.05
C GLY A 152 -17.12 1.08 12.22
N ILE A 153 -15.91 0.90 12.76
CA ILE A 153 -14.65 1.26 12.11
C ILE A 153 -13.98 -0.03 11.64
N HIS A 154 -13.83 -0.20 10.33
CA HIS A 154 -13.30 -1.41 9.70
C HIS A 154 -11.93 -1.22 9.06
N ALA A 155 -11.48 0.04 8.89
CA ALA A 155 -10.21 0.37 8.29
C ALA A 155 -9.32 1.21 9.21
N ILE A 156 -8.02 0.96 9.15
CA ILE A 156 -6.99 1.66 9.91
C ILE A 156 -5.81 2.00 9.01
N GLY A 157 -5.28 3.22 9.12
CA GLY A 157 -4.02 3.65 8.55
C GLY A 157 -3.01 4.00 9.63
N VAL A 158 -1.75 3.61 9.43
CA VAL A 158 -0.64 3.97 10.31
C VAL A 158 0.44 4.65 9.48
N GLY A 159 0.97 5.76 9.98
CA GLY A 159 2.06 6.51 9.37
C GLY A 159 1.64 7.83 8.77
N GLU A 160 0.65 7.86 7.91
CA GLU A 160 0.15 9.08 7.28
C GLU A 160 -1.01 9.71 8.06
N SER A 161 -1.05 11.04 8.07
CA SER A 161 -2.12 11.78 8.74
C SER A 161 -3.44 11.79 7.95
N SER A 162 -3.41 11.66 6.63
CA SER A 162 -4.61 11.69 5.78
C SER A 162 -4.36 11.00 4.44
N PRO A 163 -4.13 9.68 4.40
CA PRO A 163 -3.93 8.97 3.14
C PRO A 163 -5.20 8.98 2.30
N ARG A 164 -5.06 9.30 1.01
CA ARG A 164 -6.19 9.41 0.09
C ARG A 164 -6.98 8.10 0.00
N ILE A 165 -6.33 6.97 0.05
CA ILE A 165 -6.94 5.63 -0.01
C ILE A 165 -8.00 5.40 1.08
N LEU A 166 -7.84 6.05 2.24
CA LEU A 166 -8.78 5.97 3.37
C LEU A 166 -9.76 7.13 3.43
N SER A 167 -9.66 8.12 2.54
CA SER A 167 -10.53 9.29 2.53
C SER A 167 -11.90 8.98 1.94
N GLY A 168 -12.98 9.37 2.61
CA GLY A 168 -14.34 9.13 2.14
C GLY A 168 -15.39 9.24 3.26
N PRO A 169 -16.63 8.78 3.01
CA PRO A 169 -17.73 8.92 3.97
C PRO A 169 -17.65 7.98 5.18
N GLN A 170 -16.83 6.92 5.11
CA GLN A 170 -16.72 5.96 6.22
C GLN A 170 -15.74 6.43 7.27
N SER A 171 -16.07 6.22 8.55
CA SER A 171 -15.13 6.42 9.65
C SER A 171 -13.97 5.44 9.56
N VAL A 172 -12.75 5.97 9.69
CA VAL A 172 -11.50 5.19 9.68
C VAL A 172 -10.63 5.58 10.86
N ARG A 173 -9.80 4.68 11.33
CA ARG A 173 -8.81 4.99 12.36
C ARG A 173 -7.51 5.42 11.70
N LEU A 174 -7.01 6.61 12.05
CA LEU A 174 -5.69 7.09 11.61
C LEU A 174 -4.76 7.20 12.82
N VAL A 175 -3.57 6.64 12.66
CA VAL A 175 -2.53 6.56 13.70
C VAL A 175 -1.27 7.20 13.15
N GLY A 176 -0.66 8.11 13.90
CA GLY A 176 0.59 8.75 13.49
C GLY A 176 1.73 7.75 13.39
N ASN A 177 2.81 8.11 12.71
CA ASN A 177 4.01 7.29 12.57
C ASN A 177 4.83 7.21 13.87
N GLY A 178 5.52 6.11 14.07
CA GLY A 178 6.51 5.88 15.11
C GLY A 178 6.12 6.44 16.49
N MET A 179 6.93 7.39 16.99
CA MET A 179 6.75 8.08 18.28
C MET A 179 5.46 8.89 18.37
N SER A 180 4.99 9.47 17.27
CA SER A 180 3.77 10.29 17.32
C SER A 180 2.52 9.46 17.57
N ALA A 181 2.56 8.17 17.22
CA ALA A 181 1.49 7.22 17.53
C ALA A 181 1.20 7.10 19.03
N THR A 182 2.24 7.28 19.86
CA THR A 182 2.14 7.13 21.32
C THR A 182 1.81 8.42 22.04
N ARG A 183 1.72 9.55 21.33
CA ARG A 183 1.38 10.85 21.92
C ARG A 183 -0.12 11.04 21.86
N ALA A 184 -0.74 11.14 23.03
CA ALA A 184 -2.17 11.40 23.15
C ALA A 184 -2.62 12.74 22.50
N GLY A 185 -1.65 13.65 22.28
CA GLY A 185 -1.89 14.95 21.67
C GLY A 185 -2.56 15.94 22.65
N THR A 186 -2.74 17.18 22.19
CA THR A 186 -3.33 18.26 23.01
C THR A 186 -4.79 17.99 23.43
N LEU A 187 -5.51 17.20 22.64
CA LEU A 187 -6.89 16.80 22.95
C LEU A 187 -7.00 15.80 24.13
N ALA A 188 -5.90 15.23 24.58
CA ALA A 188 -5.86 14.43 25.80
C ALA A 188 -6.07 15.27 27.06
N GLU A 189 -5.69 16.55 27.02
CA GLU A 189 -5.93 17.48 28.12
C GLU A 189 -7.40 17.89 28.16
N THR A 190 -8.06 17.60 29.28
CA THR A 190 -9.53 17.80 29.43
C THR A 190 -9.94 19.25 29.15
N LYS A 191 -9.21 20.23 29.72
CA LYS A 191 -9.52 21.66 29.51
C LYS A 191 -9.42 22.09 28.05
N THR A 192 -8.37 21.66 27.35
CA THR A 192 -8.18 21.96 25.93
C THR A 192 -9.27 21.31 25.08
N ARG A 193 -9.63 20.05 25.38
CA ARG A 193 -10.71 19.35 24.70
C ARG A 193 -12.06 20.03 24.92
N GLU A 194 -12.40 20.42 26.15
CA GLU A 194 -13.63 21.13 26.47
C GLU A 194 -13.71 22.49 25.79
N ALA A 195 -12.61 23.26 25.79
CA ALA A 195 -12.55 24.55 25.09
C ALA A 195 -12.77 24.40 23.57
N ILE A 196 -12.18 23.38 22.98
CA ILE A 196 -12.38 23.12 21.55
C ILE A 196 -13.81 22.62 21.27
N MET A 197 -14.37 21.76 22.14
CA MET A 197 -15.76 21.30 22.01
C MET A 197 -16.77 22.45 22.10
N GLN A 198 -16.50 23.48 22.91
CA GLN A 198 -17.33 24.70 22.96
C GLN A 198 -17.33 25.48 21.63
N LEU A 199 -16.24 25.44 20.85
CA LEU A 199 -16.20 26.08 19.53
C LEU A 199 -17.10 25.39 18.49
N TYR A 200 -17.46 24.13 18.72
CA TYR A 200 -18.34 23.34 17.86
C TYR A 200 -19.72 23.16 18.48
N ALA A 201 -20.04 23.87 19.56
CA ALA A 201 -21.38 23.85 20.17
C ALA A 201 -22.42 24.32 19.14
N GLY A 202 -23.39 23.44 18.83
CA GLY A 202 -24.41 23.66 17.80
C GLY A 202 -24.19 22.90 16.49
N ASP A 203 -23.08 22.17 16.32
CA ASP A 203 -22.88 21.23 15.23
C ASP A 203 -22.57 19.84 15.79
N GLU A 204 -23.60 19.05 16.05
CA GLU A 204 -23.47 17.73 16.67
C GLU A 204 -22.62 16.74 15.86
N LYS A 205 -22.66 16.82 14.53
CA LYS A 205 -21.85 15.92 13.67
C LYS A 205 -20.37 16.22 13.80
N LEU A 206 -20.00 17.50 13.80
CA LEU A 206 -18.60 17.93 13.92
C LEU A 206 -18.08 17.67 15.33
N ALA A 207 -18.87 17.93 16.35
CA ALA A 207 -18.54 17.66 17.74
C ALA A 207 -18.32 16.16 18.00
N ASN A 208 -19.21 15.30 17.47
CA ASN A 208 -19.08 13.85 17.60
C ASN A 208 -17.88 13.30 16.85
N ALA A 209 -17.61 13.74 15.62
CA ALA A 209 -16.43 13.34 14.85
C ALA A 209 -15.12 13.73 15.56
N MET A 210 -15.09 14.89 16.18
CA MET A 210 -13.94 15.37 16.95
C MET A 210 -13.72 14.59 18.23
N LEU A 211 -14.79 14.26 18.97
CA LEU A 211 -14.74 13.41 20.16
C LEU A 211 -14.23 12.00 19.83
N GLU A 212 -14.76 11.42 18.74
CA GLU A 212 -14.34 10.11 18.27
C GLU A 212 -12.85 10.11 17.87
N GLY A 213 -12.41 11.13 17.11
CA GLY A 213 -11.00 11.31 16.75
C GLY A 213 -10.08 11.47 17.98
N ALA A 214 -10.50 12.26 18.99
CA ALA A 214 -9.77 12.44 20.23
C ALA A 214 -9.68 11.13 21.05
N ASN A 215 -10.77 10.40 21.19
CA ASN A 215 -10.83 9.13 21.92
C ASN A 215 -9.99 8.05 21.23
N ASN A 216 -10.06 7.96 19.90
CA ASN A 216 -9.25 7.05 19.10
C ASN A 216 -7.75 7.36 19.25
N ARG A 217 -7.36 8.64 19.25
CA ARG A 217 -5.96 9.04 19.42
C ARG A 217 -5.45 8.74 20.85
N MET A 218 -6.24 9.02 21.88
CA MET A 218 -5.88 8.73 23.26
C MET A 218 -5.73 7.23 23.51
N SER A 219 -6.66 6.42 23.03
CA SER A 219 -6.60 4.95 23.16
C SER A 219 -5.38 4.38 22.44
N THR A 220 -5.08 4.89 21.24
CA THR A 220 -3.91 4.49 20.45
C THR A 220 -2.61 4.86 21.15
N ALA A 221 -2.51 6.10 21.68
CA ALA A 221 -1.31 6.56 22.40
C ALA A 221 -1.05 5.78 23.69
N ALA A 222 -2.10 5.33 24.37
CA ALA A 222 -1.96 4.48 25.55
C ALA A 222 -1.40 3.08 25.22
N MET A 223 -1.65 2.59 23.99
CA MET A 223 -1.20 1.27 23.54
C MET A 223 0.24 1.24 23.00
N LEU A 224 0.82 2.40 22.64
CA LEU A 224 2.07 2.51 21.89
C LEU A 224 3.04 3.51 22.50
N ARG A 225 4.31 3.19 22.77
CA ARG A 225 5.43 4.11 23.18
C ARG A 225 6.78 3.73 22.56
N PRO A 226 7.84 4.64 22.53
CA PRO A 226 8.24 5.42 21.35
C PRO A 226 9.65 5.15 20.75
N THR A 227 10.09 5.79 19.64
CA THR A 227 11.29 6.65 19.35
C THR A 227 11.49 6.98 17.86
N GLY A 228 11.96 8.17 17.50
CA GLY A 228 11.90 8.87 16.24
C GLY A 228 13.17 9.37 15.51
N GLY A 229 13.04 10.23 14.48
CA GLY A 229 14.05 10.93 13.65
C GLY A 229 13.49 11.64 12.39
N ALA A 230 14.17 12.62 11.72
CA ALA A 230 13.63 13.56 10.72
C ALA A 230 14.28 13.54 9.31
N MET A 231 13.60 14.04 8.25
CA MET A 231 13.98 14.07 6.80
C MET A 231 13.81 15.46 6.13
N SER A 232 14.36 15.67 4.88
CA SER A 232 14.39 16.94 4.12
C SER A 232 13.11 17.25 3.32
N ALA A 233 12.91 18.55 2.90
CA ALA A 233 11.65 19.06 2.34
C ALA A 233 11.27 18.48 0.96
N GLU A 234 12.24 18.22 0.08
CA GLU A 234 12.01 17.71 -1.28
C GLU A 234 11.57 16.23 -1.27
N GLN A 235 12.17 15.43 -0.41
CA GLN A 235 11.74 14.05 -0.16
C GLN A 235 10.36 13.98 0.50
N GLN A 236 9.97 15.01 1.28
CA GLN A 236 8.63 15.09 1.87
C GLN A 236 7.54 15.30 0.82
N ALA A 237 7.80 16.05 -0.24
CA ALA A 237 6.83 16.30 -1.31
C ALA A 237 6.54 15.02 -2.12
N ALA A 238 7.56 14.28 -2.53
CA ALA A 238 7.41 12.99 -3.24
C ALA A 238 6.79 11.91 -2.35
N ASN A 239 7.07 11.96 -1.05
CA ASN A 239 6.55 11.01 -0.08
C ASN A 239 5.08 11.24 0.33
N ASN A 240 4.49 12.38 -0.04
CA ASN A 240 3.09 12.72 0.22
C ASN A 240 2.67 12.50 1.69
N GLY A 241 3.54 12.85 2.63
CA GLY A 241 3.30 12.70 4.07
C GLY A 241 3.62 11.33 4.68
N ALA A 242 4.07 10.37 3.88
CA ALA A 242 4.54 9.08 4.41
C ALA A 242 5.86 9.21 5.16
N GLY A 243 6.04 8.39 6.19
CA GLY A 243 7.27 8.30 6.97
C GLY A 243 8.42 7.66 6.19
N SER A 244 9.62 7.68 6.76
CA SER A 244 10.77 7.02 6.16
C SER A 244 10.72 5.49 6.32
N PRO A 245 11.42 4.72 5.46
CA PRO A 245 11.48 3.26 5.56
C PRO A 245 11.98 2.76 6.92
N GLN A 246 12.84 3.50 7.60
CA GLN A 246 13.39 3.14 8.92
C GLN A 246 12.33 3.00 10.00
N GLY A 247 11.22 3.76 9.92
CA GLY A 247 10.09 3.69 10.86
C GLY A 247 9.07 2.60 10.55
N LEU A 248 9.08 2.08 9.34
CA LEU A 248 7.99 1.26 8.81
C LEU A 248 7.75 -0.04 9.60
N ALA A 249 8.82 -0.69 10.08
CA ALA A 249 8.70 -1.92 10.89
C ALA A 249 7.99 -1.66 12.24
N LEU A 250 8.23 -0.49 12.85
CA LEU A 250 7.52 -0.09 14.07
C LEU A 250 6.05 0.20 13.77
N ASP A 251 5.76 0.89 12.69
CA ASP A 251 4.40 1.18 12.25
C ASP A 251 3.64 -0.12 11.92
N ALA A 252 4.30 -1.10 11.31
CA ALA A 252 3.75 -2.45 11.08
C ALA A 252 3.43 -3.19 12.38
N LYS A 253 4.31 -3.09 13.39
CA LYS A 253 4.06 -3.64 14.72
C LYS A 253 2.84 -2.99 15.36
N HIS A 254 2.71 -1.66 15.28
CA HIS A 254 1.55 -0.92 15.78
C HIS A 254 0.27 -1.35 15.09
N LEU A 255 0.28 -1.41 13.75
CA LEU A 255 -0.86 -1.88 12.97
C LEU A 255 -1.30 -3.29 13.41
N GLY A 256 -0.34 -4.21 13.49
CA GLY A 256 -0.59 -5.59 13.90
C GLY A 256 -1.18 -5.70 15.31
N MET A 257 -0.67 -4.92 16.27
CA MET A 257 -1.20 -4.88 17.63
C MET A 257 -2.65 -4.38 17.66
N LEU A 258 -2.93 -3.26 16.97
CA LEU A 258 -4.27 -2.65 16.96
C LEU A 258 -5.29 -3.53 16.25
N MET A 259 -4.94 -4.14 15.12
CA MET A 259 -5.85 -5.03 14.39
C MET A 259 -6.06 -6.38 15.09
N ARG A 260 -5.12 -6.84 15.91
CA ARG A 260 -5.31 -8.04 16.77
C ARG A 260 -6.22 -7.74 17.95
N GLN A 261 -6.12 -6.56 18.56
CA GLN A 261 -6.95 -6.14 19.70
C GLN A 261 -8.40 -5.82 19.26
N ASN A 262 -8.58 -5.29 18.05
CA ASN A 262 -9.89 -5.00 17.51
C ASN A 262 -10.16 -5.82 16.24
N ARG A 263 -10.90 -6.91 16.37
CA ARG A 263 -11.26 -7.84 15.28
C ARG A 263 -12.20 -7.25 14.23
N GLN A 264 -12.82 -6.10 14.49
CA GLN A 264 -13.61 -5.37 13.50
C GLN A 264 -12.72 -4.69 12.46
N LEU A 265 -11.46 -4.37 12.79
CA LEU A 265 -10.50 -3.82 11.85
C LEU A 265 -10.07 -4.92 10.87
N LYS A 266 -10.58 -4.84 9.65
CA LYS A 266 -10.33 -5.81 8.57
C LYS A 266 -9.37 -5.29 7.51
N ILE A 267 -9.23 -3.96 7.38
CA ILE A 267 -8.44 -3.29 6.36
C ILE A 267 -7.33 -2.49 7.05
N GLY A 268 -6.07 -2.77 6.70
CA GLY A 268 -4.89 -2.09 7.19
C GLY A 268 -4.11 -1.39 6.08
N PHE A 269 -3.71 -0.14 6.31
CA PHE A 269 -2.86 0.63 5.40
C PHE A 269 -1.60 1.09 6.09
N LEU A 270 -0.48 0.84 5.43
CA LEU A 270 0.84 1.36 5.76
C LEU A 270 1.44 2.02 4.53
N SER A 271 2.19 3.09 4.70
CA SER A 271 2.97 3.66 3.62
C SER A 271 4.35 4.08 4.09
N SER A 272 5.27 4.10 3.15
CA SER A 272 6.63 4.57 3.35
C SER A 272 7.09 5.35 2.13
N GLY A 273 7.68 6.51 2.34
CA GLY A 273 8.39 7.27 1.33
C GLY A 273 9.85 6.83 1.19
N GLY A 274 10.64 7.61 0.46
CA GLY A 274 12.08 7.38 0.29
C GLY A 274 12.44 6.36 -0.81
N TRP A 275 11.50 6.05 -1.72
CA TRP A 275 11.71 5.10 -2.81
C TRP A 275 12.04 5.76 -4.16
N ASP A 276 12.00 7.09 -4.23
CA ASP A 276 12.34 7.87 -5.41
C ASP A 276 13.87 8.00 -5.56
N THR A 277 14.50 6.95 -6.08
CA THR A 277 15.96 6.76 -6.07
C THR A 277 16.60 7.10 -7.41
N HIS A 278 16.62 8.38 -7.76
CA HIS A 278 17.23 8.86 -9.01
C HIS A 278 18.76 8.89 -8.99
N ILE A 279 19.38 9.02 -7.82
CA ILE A 279 20.83 9.28 -7.69
C ILE A 279 21.43 8.30 -6.69
N ASN A 280 22.53 7.63 -7.11
CA ASN A 280 23.32 6.73 -6.24
C ASN A 280 22.45 5.78 -5.40
N GLN A 281 21.48 5.10 -6.03
CA GLN A 281 20.60 4.18 -5.30
C GLN A 281 21.32 3.01 -4.64
N GLY A 282 22.51 2.70 -5.11
CA GLY A 282 23.29 1.54 -4.66
C GLY A 282 22.94 0.25 -5.39
N ASN A 283 23.55 -0.83 -4.96
CA ASN A 283 23.29 -2.21 -5.41
C ASN A 283 23.05 -3.10 -4.18
N VAL A 284 23.92 -4.07 -3.90
CA VAL A 284 23.85 -4.93 -2.68
C VAL A 284 24.00 -4.13 -1.37
N THR A 285 24.52 -2.90 -1.47
CA THR A 285 24.64 -1.92 -0.38
C THR A 285 24.16 -0.56 -0.85
N GLY A 286 23.93 0.36 0.07
CA GLY A 286 23.51 1.73 -0.23
C GLY A 286 22.06 2.00 0.15
N LEU A 287 21.51 3.09 -0.39
CA LEU A 287 20.18 3.60 0.01
C LEU A 287 19.08 2.56 -0.20
N LEU A 288 19.01 2.00 -1.41
CA LEU A 288 17.94 1.06 -1.76
C LEU A 288 18.05 -0.26 -1.00
N ALA A 289 19.28 -0.78 -0.81
CA ALA A 289 19.51 -1.97 0.01
C ALA A 289 19.06 -1.76 1.47
N ASN A 290 19.35 -0.60 2.06
CA ASN A 290 18.87 -0.26 3.40
C ASN A 290 17.33 -0.19 3.46
N ASN A 291 16.69 0.39 2.44
CA ASN A 291 15.24 0.43 2.35
C ASN A 291 14.64 -0.98 2.22
N PHE A 292 15.25 -1.86 1.45
CA PHE A 292 14.83 -3.27 1.34
C PHE A 292 15.00 -4.04 2.65
N THR A 293 16.07 -3.79 3.41
CA THR A 293 16.22 -4.37 4.75
C THR A 293 15.08 -3.93 5.67
N ASN A 294 14.73 -2.65 5.66
CA ASN A 294 13.61 -2.12 6.46
C ASN A 294 12.25 -2.68 6.00
N LEU A 295 12.03 -2.81 4.69
CA LEU A 295 10.84 -3.44 4.14
C LEU A 295 10.75 -4.91 4.54
N SER A 296 11.85 -5.64 4.47
CA SER A 296 11.93 -7.05 4.88
C SER A 296 11.56 -7.23 6.36
N ASN A 297 12.13 -6.41 7.23
CA ASN A 297 11.79 -6.40 8.65
C ASN A 297 10.31 -6.06 8.88
N THR A 298 9.77 -5.14 8.08
CA THR A 298 8.34 -4.77 8.10
C THR A 298 7.47 -5.97 7.74
N LEU A 299 7.79 -6.67 6.65
CA LEU A 299 7.01 -7.83 6.21
C LEU A 299 7.10 -8.98 7.22
N MET A 300 8.24 -9.17 7.88
CA MET A 300 8.36 -10.14 8.98
C MET A 300 7.46 -9.77 10.17
N GLN A 301 7.40 -8.50 10.59
CA GLN A 301 6.46 -8.03 11.62
C GLN A 301 4.99 -8.23 11.21
N LEU A 302 4.67 -7.95 9.95
CA LEU A 302 3.32 -8.19 9.42
C LEU A 302 3.02 -9.69 9.36
N ARG A 303 3.97 -10.54 8.97
CA ARG A 303 3.79 -12.00 8.95
C ARG A 303 3.47 -12.56 10.33
N GLU A 304 4.15 -12.06 11.36
CA GLU A 304 3.87 -12.43 12.75
C GLU A 304 2.46 -12.00 13.19
N ALA A 305 2.01 -10.83 12.75
CA ALA A 305 0.72 -10.26 13.12
C ALA A 305 -0.46 -10.84 12.31
N PHE A 306 -0.23 -11.18 11.04
CA PHE A 306 -1.23 -11.59 10.06
C PHE A 306 -0.91 -12.99 9.53
N ASN A 307 -1.25 -14.00 10.30
CA ASN A 307 -0.96 -15.41 10.02
C ASN A 307 -2.20 -16.32 10.00
N GLU A 308 -3.39 -15.74 10.07
CA GLU A 308 -4.63 -16.49 9.90
C GLU A 308 -4.79 -17.01 8.45
N PRO A 309 -5.61 -18.03 8.20
CA PRO A 309 -5.71 -18.65 6.87
C PRO A 309 -5.97 -17.67 5.72
N ASN A 310 -6.84 -16.68 5.93
CA ASN A 310 -7.26 -15.73 4.91
C ASN A 310 -6.66 -14.33 5.07
N ASP A 311 -5.67 -14.14 5.94
CA ASP A 311 -4.94 -12.88 6.01
C ASP A 311 -4.07 -12.71 4.77
N VAL A 312 -4.16 -11.53 4.13
CA VAL A 312 -3.35 -11.16 2.96
C VAL A 312 -2.66 -9.83 3.21
N VAL A 313 -1.35 -9.81 3.04
CA VAL A 313 -0.52 -8.61 3.04
C VAL A 313 -0.01 -8.38 1.62
N MET A 314 -0.13 -7.15 1.13
CA MET A 314 0.31 -6.77 -0.21
C MET A 314 1.32 -5.63 -0.14
N VAL A 315 2.27 -5.61 -1.09
CA VAL A 315 3.20 -4.51 -1.30
C VAL A 315 3.01 -3.99 -2.72
N ALA A 316 2.85 -2.70 -2.86
CA ALA A 316 2.69 -2.04 -4.15
C ALA A 316 3.28 -0.62 -4.14
N SER A 317 3.40 -0.03 -5.31
CA SER A 317 3.80 1.34 -5.53
C SER A 317 3.00 1.94 -6.69
N GLU A 318 3.04 3.25 -6.85
CA GLU A 318 2.24 3.97 -7.86
C GLU A 318 2.59 3.61 -9.30
N PHE A 319 3.87 3.40 -9.61
CA PHE A 319 4.41 2.93 -10.88
C PHE A 319 5.79 2.27 -10.67
N GLY A 320 6.45 1.83 -11.73
CA GLY A 320 7.80 1.25 -11.71
C GLY A 320 8.91 2.23 -12.08
N ARG A 321 10.10 1.69 -12.23
CA ARG A 321 11.30 2.43 -12.64
C ARG A 321 11.75 2.02 -14.04
N THR A 322 12.61 2.83 -14.68
CA THR A 322 13.28 2.46 -15.92
C THR A 322 14.04 1.14 -15.75
N CYS A 323 14.00 0.30 -16.78
CA CYS A 323 14.76 -0.96 -16.78
C CYS A 323 16.27 -0.70 -16.81
N ALA A 324 16.70 0.33 -17.53
CA ALA A 324 18.10 0.77 -17.53
C ALA A 324 18.37 1.71 -16.34
N GLU A 325 19.61 1.65 -15.84
CA GLU A 325 20.12 2.68 -14.93
C GLU A 325 20.31 4.01 -15.68
N ASN A 326 20.18 5.12 -14.94
CA ASN A 326 20.45 6.45 -15.47
C ASN A 326 21.91 6.89 -15.27
N GLY A 327 22.26 8.08 -15.80
CA GLY A 327 23.64 8.62 -15.71
C GLY A 327 24.11 8.95 -14.30
N THR A 328 23.23 8.91 -13.29
CA THR A 328 23.54 9.20 -11.88
C THR A 328 23.51 7.98 -10.98
N ARG A 329 23.59 6.76 -11.55
CA ARG A 329 23.57 5.48 -10.84
C ARG A 329 22.29 5.29 -10.02
N GLY A 330 21.17 5.64 -10.59
CA GLY A 330 19.83 5.42 -10.08
C GLY A 330 18.91 5.02 -11.23
N THR A 331 17.63 5.26 -11.06
CA THR A 331 16.62 4.96 -12.08
C THR A 331 15.63 6.12 -12.19
N ASP A 332 15.08 6.32 -13.39
CA ASP A 332 14.04 7.32 -13.61
C ASP A 332 12.65 6.69 -13.52
N HIS A 333 11.59 7.52 -13.55
CA HIS A 333 10.22 7.05 -13.49
C HIS A 333 9.89 6.16 -14.69
N GLY A 334 9.30 5.00 -14.41
CA GLY A 334 8.88 4.01 -15.40
C GLY A 334 7.37 3.78 -15.39
N HIS A 335 6.94 2.55 -15.74
CA HIS A 335 5.52 2.20 -15.83
C HIS A 335 5.20 0.94 -15.00
N GLY A 336 5.37 -0.27 -15.55
CA GLY A 336 5.13 -1.52 -14.82
C GLY A 336 6.13 -1.72 -13.67
N ASN A 337 5.67 -2.40 -12.63
CA ASN A 337 6.46 -2.71 -11.45
C ASN A 337 6.28 -4.19 -11.04
N VAL A 338 6.71 -4.53 -9.84
CA VAL A 338 6.45 -5.81 -9.20
C VAL A 338 5.50 -5.58 -8.02
N MET A 339 4.44 -6.34 -7.91
CA MET A 339 3.60 -6.42 -6.71
C MET A 339 3.95 -7.69 -5.93
N TRP A 340 3.92 -7.59 -4.59
CA TRP A 340 4.17 -8.74 -3.72
C TRP A 340 2.93 -9.06 -2.91
N LEU A 341 2.69 -10.36 -2.69
CA LEU A 341 1.61 -10.87 -1.87
C LEU A 341 2.15 -11.86 -0.84
N MET A 342 1.69 -11.75 0.38
CA MET A 342 2.08 -12.62 1.48
C MET A 342 0.84 -13.06 2.27
N GLY A 343 0.71 -14.35 2.51
CA GLY A 343 -0.40 -14.92 3.28
C GLY A 343 -0.45 -16.45 3.16
N ASN A 344 -1.18 -17.10 4.05
CA ASN A 344 -1.30 -18.56 4.04
C ASN A 344 -2.11 -19.07 2.83
N SER A 345 -3.08 -18.28 2.36
CA SER A 345 -3.87 -18.56 1.16
C SER A 345 -3.14 -18.22 -0.15
N VAL A 346 -2.05 -17.45 -0.09
CA VAL A 346 -1.26 -17.11 -1.28
C VAL A 346 -0.57 -18.36 -1.81
N GLN A 347 -0.62 -18.59 -3.12
CA GLN A 347 0.17 -19.62 -3.80
C GLN A 347 1.59 -19.10 -4.00
N GLY A 348 2.36 -19.02 -2.93
CA GLY A 348 3.71 -18.49 -2.89
C GLY A 348 4.79 -19.49 -3.33
N GLY A 349 6.06 -19.12 -3.14
CA GLY A 349 7.21 -19.89 -3.61
C GLY A 349 7.40 -19.79 -5.13
N ARG A 350 6.71 -18.83 -5.76
CA ARG A 350 6.71 -18.60 -7.19
C ARG A 350 6.29 -17.17 -7.53
N TRP A 351 6.60 -16.74 -8.72
CA TRP A 351 6.01 -15.57 -9.33
C TRP A 351 4.80 -15.97 -10.21
N HIS A 352 3.90 -15.02 -10.43
CA HIS A 352 2.68 -15.21 -11.20
C HIS A 352 2.59 -14.22 -12.35
N GLY A 353 1.84 -14.58 -13.37
CA GLY A 353 1.55 -13.72 -14.50
C GLY A 353 2.55 -13.86 -15.64
N GLN A 354 2.73 -12.77 -16.39
CA GLN A 354 3.53 -12.74 -17.60
C GLN A 354 4.81 -11.94 -17.40
N TRP A 355 5.93 -12.48 -17.84
CA TRP A 355 7.21 -11.79 -17.99
C TRP A 355 7.56 -11.70 -19.46
N SER A 356 7.78 -10.48 -19.99
CA SER A 356 8.09 -10.27 -21.40
C SER A 356 9.59 -10.29 -21.69
N GLY A 357 10.43 -10.16 -20.67
CA GLY A 357 11.87 -9.95 -20.84
C GLY A 357 12.25 -8.46 -20.92
N LEU A 358 13.56 -8.22 -21.00
CA LEU A 358 14.16 -6.87 -20.99
C LEU A 358 14.70 -6.44 -22.36
N ALA A 359 14.45 -7.20 -23.46
CA ALA A 359 14.80 -6.74 -24.78
C ALA A 359 14.00 -5.47 -25.14
N LYS A 360 14.63 -4.51 -25.83
CA LYS A 360 14.06 -3.19 -26.09
C LYS A 360 12.66 -3.23 -26.73
N ASN A 361 12.39 -4.18 -27.59
CA ASN A 361 11.08 -4.37 -28.23
C ASN A 361 10.03 -5.03 -27.33
N GLN A 362 10.40 -5.50 -26.14
CA GLN A 362 9.52 -6.08 -25.13
C GLN A 362 9.14 -5.07 -24.04
N LEU A 363 9.84 -3.94 -24.00
CA LEU A 363 9.63 -2.88 -23.04
C LEU A 363 8.57 -1.88 -23.50
N ASN A 364 7.83 -1.33 -22.57
CA ASN A 364 6.97 -0.18 -22.79
C ASN A 364 7.83 1.03 -23.22
N GLU A 365 7.53 1.60 -24.39
CA GLU A 365 8.33 2.66 -25.04
C GLU A 365 9.83 2.30 -25.21
N GLY A 366 10.17 1.02 -25.19
CA GLY A 366 11.55 0.54 -25.26
C GLY A 366 12.39 0.86 -24.02
N ARG A 367 11.74 1.14 -22.87
CA ARG A 367 12.38 1.73 -21.69
C ARG A 367 11.95 1.13 -20.34
N ASP A 368 10.66 0.89 -20.15
CA ASP A 368 10.08 0.49 -18.87
C ASP A 368 9.45 -0.91 -18.95
N LEU A 369 9.23 -1.57 -17.83
CA LEU A 369 8.39 -2.76 -17.82
C LEU A 369 6.97 -2.40 -18.31
N PRO A 370 6.35 -3.22 -19.18
CA PRO A 370 4.94 -3.06 -19.52
C PRO A 370 4.05 -3.40 -18.32
N VAL A 371 2.81 -2.92 -18.31
CA VAL A 371 1.77 -3.38 -17.40
C VAL A 371 0.94 -4.46 -18.11
N HIS A 372 1.24 -5.73 -17.81
CA HIS A 372 0.44 -6.87 -18.24
C HIS A 372 -0.70 -7.16 -17.28
N HIS A 373 -0.50 -6.80 -16.00
CA HIS A 373 -1.44 -7.09 -14.91
C HIS A 373 -1.88 -5.78 -14.27
N ASP A 374 -3.13 -5.40 -14.56
CA ASP A 374 -3.76 -4.27 -13.89
C ASP A 374 -3.86 -4.55 -12.38
N PHE A 375 -3.35 -3.63 -11.57
CA PHE A 375 -3.35 -3.76 -10.10
C PHE A 375 -4.73 -4.04 -9.52
N ARG A 376 -5.81 -3.57 -10.15
CA ARG A 376 -7.20 -3.78 -9.72
C ARG A 376 -7.64 -5.24 -9.84
N VAL A 377 -7.09 -5.98 -10.81
CA VAL A 377 -7.32 -7.44 -10.91
C VAL A 377 -6.75 -8.13 -9.68
N ILE A 378 -5.47 -7.87 -9.38
CA ILE A 378 -4.76 -8.49 -8.26
C ILE A 378 -5.43 -8.11 -6.93
N LEU A 379 -5.79 -6.83 -6.76
CA LEU A 379 -6.49 -6.35 -5.56
C LEU A 379 -7.88 -6.97 -5.42
N SER A 380 -8.65 -7.09 -6.52
CA SER A 380 -9.97 -7.72 -6.47
C SER A 380 -9.89 -9.18 -6.02
N MET A 381 -8.88 -9.92 -6.47
CA MET A 381 -8.64 -11.30 -6.02
C MET A 381 -8.24 -11.36 -4.55
N ALA A 382 -7.37 -10.45 -4.09
CA ALA A 382 -6.98 -10.36 -2.68
C ALA A 382 -8.16 -10.00 -1.77
N ILE A 383 -9.04 -9.10 -2.21
CA ILE A 383 -10.28 -8.72 -1.51
C ILE A 383 -11.22 -9.93 -1.39
N GLN A 384 -11.42 -10.69 -2.48
CA GLN A 384 -12.23 -11.91 -2.46
C GLN A 384 -11.67 -12.90 -1.45
N GLN A 385 -10.38 -13.20 -1.55
CA GLN A 385 -9.73 -14.19 -0.70
C GLN A 385 -9.72 -13.80 0.79
N SER A 386 -9.41 -12.54 1.09
CA SER A 386 -9.26 -12.11 2.49
C SER A 386 -10.58 -11.76 3.16
N LEU A 387 -11.50 -11.16 2.45
CA LEU A 387 -12.72 -10.60 3.03
C LEU A 387 -14.00 -11.35 2.65
N GLY A 388 -13.90 -12.40 1.85
CA GLY A 388 -15.03 -13.24 1.45
C GLY A 388 -16.04 -12.54 0.54
N LEU A 389 -15.68 -11.41 -0.08
CA LEU A 389 -16.54 -10.73 -1.02
C LEU A 389 -16.60 -11.50 -2.35
N SER A 390 -17.76 -11.50 -3.00
CA SER A 390 -17.88 -12.05 -4.33
C SER A 390 -17.05 -11.24 -5.35
N LYS A 391 -16.69 -11.86 -6.46
CA LYS A 391 -15.97 -11.23 -7.58
C LYS A 391 -16.64 -9.91 -8.03
N LYS A 392 -17.97 -9.91 -8.12
CA LYS A 392 -18.74 -8.71 -8.46
C LYS A 392 -18.57 -7.60 -7.42
N GLN A 393 -18.69 -7.93 -6.13
CA GLN A 393 -18.52 -6.96 -5.04
C GLN A 393 -17.08 -6.41 -4.98
N ALA A 394 -16.06 -7.28 -5.08
CA ALA A 394 -14.67 -6.86 -5.08
C ALA A 394 -14.34 -5.87 -6.21
N ARG A 395 -14.95 -6.05 -7.38
CA ARG A 395 -14.79 -5.13 -8.51
C ARG A 395 -15.51 -3.80 -8.33
N GLN A 396 -16.65 -3.80 -7.66
CA GLN A 396 -17.40 -2.57 -7.34
C GLN A 396 -16.62 -1.58 -6.46
N VAL A 397 -15.55 -2.07 -5.79
CA VAL A 397 -14.62 -1.20 -5.06
C VAL A 397 -13.89 -0.24 -5.99
N PHE A 398 -13.69 -0.62 -7.26
CA PHE A 398 -12.95 0.15 -8.26
C PHE A 398 -13.91 0.75 -9.29
N PRO A 399 -14.19 2.07 -9.24
CA PRO A 399 -15.16 2.70 -10.12
C PRO A 399 -14.80 2.55 -11.59
N GLY A 400 -15.77 2.08 -12.39
CA GLY A 400 -15.58 1.88 -13.84
C GLY A 400 -14.72 0.66 -14.23
N PHE A 401 -14.26 -0.12 -13.25
CA PHE A 401 -13.51 -1.34 -13.52
C PHE A 401 -14.46 -2.51 -13.81
N ASN A 402 -14.42 -3.00 -15.05
CA ASN A 402 -15.28 -4.09 -15.49
C ASN A 402 -14.45 -5.12 -16.28
N SER A 403 -13.51 -5.78 -15.59
CA SER A 403 -12.66 -6.81 -16.20
C SER A 403 -12.99 -8.18 -15.61
N ASP A 404 -13.09 -9.19 -16.48
CA ASP A 404 -13.24 -10.60 -16.07
C ASP A 404 -11.90 -11.32 -15.91
N LEU A 405 -10.80 -10.62 -16.17
CA LEU A 405 -9.46 -11.16 -16.01
C LEU A 405 -9.20 -11.57 -14.56
N GLU A 406 -8.51 -12.65 -14.39
CA GLU A 406 -7.96 -13.16 -13.14
C GLU A 406 -6.52 -13.62 -13.40
N LEU A 407 -5.75 -13.71 -12.36
CA LEU A 407 -4.40 -14.23 -12.41
C LEU A 407 -4.43 -15.67 -11.90
N ASP A 408 -4.39 -16.63 -12.80
CA ASP A 408 -4.55 -18.05 -12.48
C ASP A 408 -3.56 -18.50 -11.40
N GLY A 409 -4.09 -19.21 -10.42
CA GLY A 409 -3.29 -19.80 -9.36
C GLY A 409 -2.62 -18.83 -8.40
N LEU A 410 -3.04 -17.55 -8.34
CA LEU A 410 -2.49 -16.57 -7.39
C LEU A 410 -2.79 -16.95 -5.93
N PHE A 411 -3.95 -17.54 -5.69
CA PHE A 411 -4.35 -18.06 -4.39
C PHE A 411 -4.55 -19.58 -4.46
N LYS A 412 -4.34 -20.25 -3.33
CA LYS A 412 -4.59 -21.68 -3.14
C LYS A 412 -6.10 -21.95 -3.27
N ALA A 413 -6.45 -23.09 -3.83
CA ALA A 413 -7.85 -23.53 -3.94
C ALA A 413 -8.44 -23.91 -2.59
#